data_32dcb595dbd6860ef20d3dd4447e420d
#
_entry.id   32dcb595dbd6860ef20d3dd4447e420d
#
_cell.length_a   1.000
_cell.length_b   1.000
_cell.length_c   1.000
_cell.angle_alpha   90.00
_cell.angle_beta   90.00
_cell.angle_gamma   90.00
#
_symmetry.space_group_name_H-M   'P 1'
#
loop_
_entity.id
_entity.type
_entity.pdbx_description
1 polymer ?
#
loop_
_entity_poly.entity_id
_entity_poly.type
_entity_poly.pdbx_seq_one_letter_code
_entity_poly.pdbx_strand_id
1 'polypeptide(L)'
;MRVLLEVHQTDGPVEAAQRAVRPTLRRRFYEMVTIAAGEAGHEGQNGYRLCLDGKPIRTPGRRTLAAPGAELARALADEWAAQGEYIDPVKMPLTRLANTIIDGVGAAQEQVAAEIRKYLASDLVFYRAESPAPLRARQAQHWDPLLSWARQALGAEFKLGAGVVHVAQPAAALDRACAALPHDPWRLGALHAATTLTGSGLIALALLHDAITAEAAWQAVHVDEDWNMEQWGSDEIALKRRGFRFAEFNAAALVLRTLGKL
;
A
#
# COMPACT_ATOMS: atom_id res chain seq x y z
N MET A 1 22.83 46.04 -37.29
CA MET A 1 21.52 45.67 -36.77
C MET A 1 21.41 44.16 -36.81
N ARG A 2 21.73 43.49 -35.71
CA ARG A 2 21.70 42.03 -35.57
C ARG A 2 20.33 41.62 -34.98
N VAL A 3 19.51 40.96 -35.76
CA VAL A 3 18.27 40.36 -35.31
C VAL A 3 18.64 39.03 -34.60
N LEU A 4 18.44 38.96 -33.31
CA LEU A 4 18.53 37.74 -32.52
C LEU A 4 17.28 36.89 -32.84
N LEU A 5 17.48 35.78 -33.55
CA LEU A 5 16.49 34.73 -33.70
C LEU A 5 16.35 34.01 -32.34
N GLU A 6 15.26 34.30 -31.65
CA GLU A 6 14.81 33.45 -30.52
C GLU A 6 14.48 32.06 -31.05
N VAL A 7 15.33 31.11 -30.76
CA VAL A 7 15.02 29.68 -31.00
C VAL A 7 14.00 29.26 -29.95
N HIS A 8 12.73 29.23 -30.34
CA HIS A 8 11.72 28.51 -29.57
C HIS A 8 12.12 27.04 -29.59
N GLN A 9 12.55 26.53 -28.43
CA GLN A 9 12.70 25.09 -28.22
C GLN A 9 11.29 24.48 -28.34
N THR A 10 10.98 23.94 -29.51
CA THR A 10 9.82 23.08 -29.70
C THR A 10 10.14 21.76 -29.01
N ASP A 11 9.35 21.42 -28.01
CA ASP A 11 9.42 20.12 -27.34
C ASP A 11 9.43 19.00 -28.38
N GLY A 12 10.28 18.00 -28.18
CA GLY A 12 10.34 16.84 -29.09
C GLY A 12 9.01 16.06 -29.13
N PRO A 13 8.74 15.26 -30.19
CA PRO A 13 7.50 14.50 -30.35
C PRO A 13 7.19 13.60 -29.15
N VAL A 14 8.22 13.09 -28.46
CA VAL A 14 8.09 12.24 -27.28
C VAL A 14 7.63 13.05 -26.06
N GLU A 15 8.14 14.26 -25.87
CA GLU A 15 7.73 15.15 -24.78
C GLU A 15 6.30 15.69 -24.98
N ALA A 16 5.94 15.99 -26.23
CA ALA A 16 4.56 16.36 -26.59
C ALA A 16 3.58 15.20 -26.35
N ALA A 17 3.95 13.96 -26.70
CA ALA A 17 3.14 12.78 -26.42
C ALA A 17 3.02 12.49 -24.92
N GLN A 18 4.08 12.67 -24.15
CA GLN A 18 4.06 12.51 -22.69
C GLN A 18 3.19 13.58 -21.99
N ARG A 19 3.14 14.83 -22.53
CA ARG A 19 2.23 15.86 -22.03
C ARG A 19 0.77 15.55 -22.36
N ALA A 20 0.49 15.02 -23.54
CA ALA A 20 -0.87 14.65 -23.95
C ALA A 20 -1.47 13.51 -23.11
N VAL A 21 -0.62 12.66 -22.50
CA VAL A 21 -1.01 11.54 -21.63
C VAL A 21 -1.13 11.97 -20.15
N ARG A 22 -0.63 13.14 -19.75
CA ARG A 22 -0.80 13.62 -18.38
C ARG A 22 -2.25 14.02 -18.14
N PRO A 23 -2.96 13.40 -17.19
CA PRO A 23 -4.30 13.86 -16.83
C PRO A 23 -4.24 15.33 -16.42
N THR A 24 -5.17 16.14 -16.93
CA THR A 24 -5.26 17.55 -16.54
C THR A 24 -5.59 17.62 -15.05
N LEU A 25 -4.61 17.98 -14.23
CA LEU A 25 -4.80 18.10 -12.80
C LEU A 25 -5.79 19.22 -12.50
N ARG A 26 -6.69 18.98 -11.56
CA ARG A 26 -7.65 19.97 -11.12
C ARG A 26 -6.96 21.03 -10.27
N ARG A 27 -7.19 22.31 -10.55
CA ARG A 27 -6.70 23.41 -9.73
C ARG A 27 -7.31 23.31 -8.34
N ARG A 28 -6.52 23.56 -7.28
CA ARG A 28 -7.00 23.64 -5.90
C ARG A 28 -8.07 24.72 -5.80
N PHE A 29 -9.22 24.36 -5.24
CA PHE A 29 -10.42 25.21 -5.19
C PHE A 29 -10.87 25.48 -3.76
N TYR A 30 -10.04 25.15 -2.77
CA TYR A 30 -10.30 25.34 -1.35
C TYR A 30 -9.08 25.98 -0.67
N GLU A 31 -9.33 26.65 0.44
CA GLU A 31 -8.30 27.26 1.27
C GLU A 31 -8.05 26.44 2.54
N MET A 32 -9.13 25.98 3.20
CA MET A 32 -9.08 25.33 4.50
C MET A 32 -9.53 23.88 4.44
N VAL A 33 -8.76 23.02 5.13
CA VAL A 33 -9.12 21.60 5.36
C VAL A 33 -9.45 21.44 6.83
N THR A 34 -10.60 20.87 7.14
CA THR A 34 -11.06 20.64 8.51
C THR A 34 -11.60 19.23 8.69
N ILE A 35 -11.64 18.78 9.93
CA ILE A 35 -12.18 17.50 10.34
C ILE A 35 -13.39 17.78 11.22
N ALA A 36 -14.51 17.14 10.92
CA ALA A 36 -15.71 17.22 11.74
C ALA A 36 -16.10 15.83 12.23
N ALA A 37 -16.39 15.71 13.52
CA ALA A 37 -16.98 14.47 14.07
C ALA A 37 -18.35 14.24 13.40
N GLY A 38 -18.66 12.99 13.09
CA GLY A 38 -19.91 12.64 12.42
C GLY A 38 -19.95 11.13 12.09
N GLU A 39 -20.99 10.70 11.41
CA GLU A 39 -21.10 9.34 10.96
C GLU A 39 -20.02 9.02 9.91
N ALA A 40 -19.19 8.02 10.16
CA ALA A 40 -18.36 7.41 9.13
C ALA A 40 -19.30 6.71 8.13
N GLY A 41 -19.00 6.75 6.85
CA GLY A 41 -19.85 6.37 5.73
C GLY A 41 -20.45 4.95 5.72
N HIS A 42 -20.38 4.21 6.82
CA HIS A 42 -21.14 2.99 7.10
C HIS A 42 -22.10 3.28 8.27
N GLU A 43 -23.35 2.91 8.11
CA GLU A 43 -24.42 3.10 9.08
C GLU A 43 -23.97 2.69 10.50
N GLY A 44 -23.98 3.65 11.43
CA GLY A 44 -23.81 3.43 12.87
C GLY A 44 -22.39 3.51 13.42
N GLN A 45 -21.37 3.84 12.64
CA GLN A 45 -20.00 4.05 13.16
C GLN A 45 -19.72 5.56 13.33
N ASN A 46 -19.34 5.95 14.57
CA ASN A 46 -18.79 7.26 14.84
C ASN A 46 -17.46 7.42 14.08
N GLY A 47 -17.36 8.43 13.22
CA GLY A 47 -16.17 8.70 12.43
C GLY A 47 -15.90 10.17 12.28
N TYR A 48 -14.85 10.46 11.54
CA TYR A 48 -14.36 11.82 11.29
C TYR A 48 -14.41 12.08 9.79
N ARG A 49 -15.32 12.96 9.38
CA ARG A 49 -15.43 13.39 7.98
C ARG A 49 -14.48 14.55 7.68
N LEU A 50 -13.91 14.52 6.49
CA LEU A 50 -13.08 15.61 5.99
C LEU A 50 -13.95 16.65 5.28
N CYS A 51 -13.63 17.93 5.51
CA CYS A 51 -14.32 19.06 4.88
C CYS A 51 -13.32 20.02 4.25
N LEU A 52 -13.67 20.54 3.08
CA LEU A 52 -12.98 21.63 2.39
C LEU A 52 -13.87 22.88 2.48
N ASP A 53 -13.37 23.95 3.10
CA ASP A 53 -14.12 25.18 3.36
C ASP A 53 -15.51 24.89 3.98
N GLY A 54 -15.54 23.97 4.97
CA GLY A 54 -16.74 23.55 5.67
C GLY A 54 -17.65 22.56 4.91
N LYS A 55 -17.35 22.20 3.66
CA LYS A 55 -18.14 21.25 2.86
C LYS A 55 -17.51 19.87 2.88
N PRO A 56 -18.28 18.79 3.18
CA PRO A 56 -17.75 17.42 3.18
C PRO A 56 -17.21 17.01 1.82
N ILE A 57 -16.02 16.38 1.83
CA ILE A 57 -15.42 15.76 0.64
C ILE A 57 -16.21 14.49 0.29
N ARG A 58 -16.36 14.24 -1.01
CA ARG A 58 -16.96 13.03 -1.56
C ARG A 58 -15.91 12.18 -2.24
N THR A 59 -16.01 10.86 -2.05
CA THR A 59 -15.25 9.86 -2.82
C THR A 59 -15.72 9.86 -4.28
N PRO A 60 -14.98 9.21 -5.21
CA PRO A 60 -15.45 8.98 -6.59
C PRO A 60 -16.83 8.31 -6.65
N GLY A 61 -17.12 7.38 -5.74
CA GLY A 61 -18.44 6.74 -5.57
C GLY A 61 -19.50 7.62 -4.89
N ARG A 62 -19.21 8.93 -4.70
CA ARG A 62 -20.10 9.92 -4.08
C ARG A 62 -20.44 9.68 -2.61
N ARG A 63 -19.74 8.81 -1.93
CA ARG A 63 -19.84 8.61 -0.48
C ARG A 63 -19.07 9.70 0.26
N THR A 64 -19.32 9.91 1.54
CA THR A 64 -18.56 10.87 2.34
C THR A 64 -17.15 10.31 2.62
N LEU A 65 -16.11 11.10 2.36
CA LEU A 65 -14.75 10.75 2.78
C LEU A 65 -14.66 10.97 4.29
N ALA A 66 -14.71 9.87 5.02
CA ALA A 66 -14.63 9.86 6.47
C ALA A 66 -13.72 8.71 6.94
N ALA A 67 -12.98 8.93 8.01
CA ALA A 67 -12.11 7.95 8.63
C ALA A 67 -12.71 7.44 9.95
N PRO A 68 -12.49 6.19 10.34
CA PRO A 68 -13.02 5.62 11.58
C PRO A 68 -12.30 6.14 12.85
N GLY A 69 -11.13 6.77 12.71
CA GLY A 69 -10.33 7.30 13.81
C GLY A 69 -9.79 8.71 13.54
N ALA A 70 -9.60 9.48 14.63
CA ALA A 70 -9.13 10.86 14.54
C ALA A 70 -7.70 10.99 13.98
N GLU A 71 -6.80 10.06 14.31
CA GLU A 71 -5.43 10.05 13.80
C GLU A 71 -5.42 9.86 12.27
N LEU A 72 -6.19 8.90 11.78
CA LEU A 72 -6.32 8.63 10.35
C LEU A 72 -6.97 9.80 9.61
N ALA A 73 -7.99 10.44 10.23
CA ALA A 73 -8.62 11.62 9.65
C ALA A 73 -7.65 12.80 9.54
N ARG A 74 -6.78 13.02 10.55
CA ARG A 74 -5.72 14.04 10.48
C ARG A 74 -4.75 13.75 9.34
N ALA A 75 -4.27 12.52 9.22
CA ALA A 75 -3.35 12.14 8.15
C ALA A 75 -3.98 12.36 6.75
N LEU A 76 -5.27 12.05 6.58
CA LEU A 76 -6.00 12.36 5.36
C LEU A 76 -6.10 13.88 5.13
N ALA A 77 -6.41 14.66 6.18
CA ALA A 77 -6.49 16.11 6.08
C ALA A 77 -5.14 16.74 5.70
N ASP A 78 -4.03 16.19 6.23
CA ASP A 78 -2.68 16.63 5.93
C ASP A 78 -2.33 16.40 4.43
N GLU A 79 -2.73 15.27 3.82
CA GLU A 79 -2.56 15.08 2.38
C GLU A 79 -3.29 16.14 1.55
N TRP A 80 -4.51 16.51 1.95
CA TRP A 80 -5.27 17.56 1.28
C TRP A 80 -4.67 18.94 1.53
N ALA A 81 -4.23 19.24 2.74
CA ALA A 81 -3.60 20.51 3.09
C ALA A 81 -2.26 20.72 2.35
N ALA A 82 -1.50 19.67 2.15
CA ALA A 82 -0.21 19.70 1.46
C ALA A 82 -0.30 19.89 -0.06
N GLN A 83 -1.51 19.91 -0.65
CA GLN A 83 -1.66 20.16 -2.08
C GLN A 83 -1.29 21.62 -2.42
N GLY A 84 -0.52 21.78 -3.51
CA GLY A 84 -0.14 23.09 -4.04
C GLY A 84 -1.23 23.76 -4.87
N GLU A 85 -0.85 24.41 -5.96
CA GLU A 85 -1.78 25.05 -6.90
C GLU A 85 -2.73 24.03 -7.56
N TYR A 86 -2.26 22.79 -7.76
CA TYR A 86 -3.02 21.71 -8.34
C TYR A 86 -3.15 20.55 -7.37
N ILE A 87 -4.30 19.87 -7.41
CA ILE A 87 -4.54 18.63 -6.67
C ILE A 87 -3.89 17.49 -7.45
N ASP A 88 -2.89 16.86 -6.85
CA ASP A 88 -2.14 15.77 -7.45
C ASP A 88 -2.42 14.43 -6.72
N PRO A 89 -3.26 13.55 -7.27
CA PRO A 89 -3.60 12.28 -6.65
C PRO A 89 -2.38 11.36 -6.42
N VAL A 90 -1.30 11.54 -7.16
CA VAL A 90 -0.07 10.74 -6.95
C VAL A 90 0.54 11.03 -5.57
N LYS A 91 0.37 12.24 -5.07
CA LYS A 91 0.82 12.68 -3.75
C LYS A 91 -0.18 12.41 -2.62
N MET A 92 -1.26 11.68 -2.92
CA MET A 92 -2.36 11.42 -1.99
C MET A 92 -2.64 9.90 -1.85
N PRO A 93 -1.63 9.08 -1.49
CA PRO A 93 -1.79 7.62 -1.43
C PRO A 93 -2.83 7.19 -0.40
N LEU A 94 -2.90 7.85 0.75
CA LEU A 94 -3.86 7.54 1.81
C LEU A 94 -5.30 7.88 1.38
N THR A 95 -5.50 9.03 0.71
CA THR A 95 -6.82 9.41 0.15
C THR A 95 -7.27 8.43 -0.93
N ARG A 96 -6.36 7.96 -1.80
CA ARG A 96 -6.69 6.95 -2.82
C ARG A 96 -7.07 5.62 -2.19
N LEU A 97 -6.33 5.18 -1.18
CA LEU A 97 -6.65 3.99 -0.41
C LEU A 97 -8.01 4.12 0.29
N ALA A 98 -8.26 5.23 0.98
CA ALA A 98 -9.53 5.52 1.64
C ALA A 98 -10.71 5.49 0.67
N ASN A 99 -10.57 6.10 -0.51
CA ASN A 99 -11.59 6.04 -1.56
C ASN A 99 -11.90 4.60 -1.97
N THR A 100 -10.88 3.78 -2.21
CA THR A 100 -11.04 2.38 -2.57
C THR A 100 -11.75 1.58 -1.47
N ILE A 101 -11.37 1.81 -0.22
CA ILE A 101 -11.98 1.14 0.93
C ILE A 101 -13.47 1.52 1.04
N ILE A 102 -13.75 2.82 1.03
CA ILE A 102 -15.11 3.34 1.21
C ILE A 102 -16.01 2.92 0.04
N ASP A 103 -15.51 2.97 -1.19
CA ASP A 103 -16.34 2.73 -2.38
C ASP A 103 -16.46 1.25 -2.75
N GLY A 104 -15.51 0.38 -2.32
CA GLY A 104 -15.46 -0.99 -2.84
C GLY A 104 -15.39 -2.08 -1.78
N VAL A 105 -14.51 -1.96 -0.79
CA VAL A 105 -14.18 -3.10 0.09
C VAL A 105 -15.38 -3.58 0.90
N GLY A 106 -16.20 -2.66 1.42
CA GLY A 106 -17.36 -3.03 2.26
C GLY A 106 -18.33 -4.00 1.59
N ALA A 107 -18.54 -3.87 0.28
CA ALA A 107 -19.43 -4.74 -0.50
C ALA A 107 -18.71 -6.00 -1.06
N ALA A 108 -17.38 -6.07 -0.96
CA ALA A 108 -16.56 -7.09 -1.60
C ALA A 108 -15.62 -7.82 -0.62
N GLN A 109 -15.95 -7.84 0.67
CA GLN A 109 -15.04 -8.36 1.72
C GLN A 109 -14.60 -9.81 1.46
N GLU A 110 -15.54 -10.68 1.08
CA GLU A 110 -15.23 -12.09 0.79
C GLU A 110 -14.26 -12.23 -0.39
N GLN A 111 -14.46 -11.42 -1.46
CA GLN A 111 -13.56 -11.42 -2.61
C GLN A 111 -12.17 -10.90 -2.24
N VAL A 112 -12.09 -9.83 -1.43
CA VAL A 112 -10.83 -9.28 -0.95
C VAL A 112 -10.09 -10.28 -0.07
N ALA A 113 -10.78 -10.97 0.83
CA ALA A 113 -10.19 -12.04 1.64
C ALA A 113 -9.71 -13.23 0.78
N ALA A 114 -10.48 -13.61 -0.24
CA ALA A 114 -10.09 -14.66 -1.18
C ALA A 114 -8.85 -14.27 -2.00
N GLU A 115 -8.69 -13.00 -2.37
CA GLU A 115 -7.47 -12.49 -3.03
C GLU A 115 -6.26 -12.61 -2.10
N ILE A 116 -6.36 -12.19 -0.85
CA ILE A 116 -5.28 -12.33 0.14
C ILE A 116 -4.90 -13.80 0.31
N ARG A 117 -5.89 -14.71 0.36
CA ARG A 117 -5.66 -16.17 0.42
C ARG A 117 -4.83 -16.67 -0.76
N LYS A 118 -5.01 -16.14 -1.97
CA LYS A 118 -4.19 -16.52 -3.14
C LYS A 118 -2.72 -16.15 -2.95
N TYR A 119 -2.44 -14.96 -2.40
CA TYR A 119 -1.08 -14.56 -2.05
C TYR A 119 -0.48 -15.49 -0.98
N LEU A 120 -1.22 -15.81 0.08
CA LEU A 120 -0.79 -16.75 1.11
C LEU A 120 -0.51 -18.16 0.56
N ALA A 121 -1.19 -18.57 -0.51
CA ALA A 121 -0.95 -19.87 -1.14
C ALA A 121 0.36 -19.95 -1.94
N SER A 122 0.90 -18.80 -2.36
CA SER A 122 2.14 -18.70 -3.15
C SER A 122 2.93 -17.45 -2.75
N ASP A 123 3.19 -17.32 -1.46
CA ASP A 123 3.78 -16.13 -0.86
C ASP A 123 5.28 -16.02 -1.19
N LEU A 124 5.73 -14.79 -1.40
CA LEU A 124 7.13 -14.45 -1.67
C LEU A 124 8.10 -15.12 -0.69
N VAL A 125 7.78 -15.09 0.61
CA VAL A 125 8.68 -15.55 1.67
C VAL A 125 8.86 -17.07 1.72
N PHE A 126 8.12 -17.82 0.92
CA PHE A 126 8.25 -19.29 0.89
C PHE A 126 9.31 -19.78 -0.10
N TYR A 127 9.72 -18.94 -1.05
CA TYR A 127 10.64 -19.35 -2.11
C TYR A 127 12.04 -18.81 -1.86
N ARG A 128 12.98 -19.74 -1.64
CA ARG A 128 14.37 -19.40 -1.36
C ARG A 128 15.22 -19.53 -2.61
N ALA A 129 16.18 -18.62 -2.78
CA ALA A 129 17.18 -18.75 -3.82
C ALA A 129 17.97 -20.07 -3.66
N GLU A 130 18.20 -20.78 -4.76
CA GLU A 130 19.06 -21.97 -4.75
C GLU A 130 20.52 -21.57 -4.60
N SER A 131 20.90 -20.45 -5.21
CA SER A 131 22.23 -19.84 -5.18
C SER A 131 22.15 -18.33 -5.41
N PRO A 132 23.15 -17.55 -5.02
CA PRO A 132 24.29 -17.93 -4.21
C PRO A 132 23.96 -18.07 -2.71
N ALA A 133 24.79 -18.76 -1.96
CA ALA A 133 24.59 -18.97 -0.52
C ALA A 133 24.43 -17.69 0.31
N PRO A 134 25.17 -16.57 0.05
CA PRO A 134 24.95 -15.31 0.78
C PRO A 134 23.56 -14.71 0.57
N LEU A 135 22.96 -14.79 -0.64
CA LEU A 135 21.59 -14.34 -0.89
C LEU A 135 20.59 -15.16 -0.05
N ARG A 136 20.74 -16.48 -0.08
CA ARG A 136 19.90 -17.38 0.74
C ARG A 136 20.00 -17.08 2.24
N ALA A 137 21.20 -16.75 2.72
CA ALA A 137 21.41 -16.35 4.12
C ALA A 137 20.69 -15.04 4.44
N ARG A 138 20.75 -14.05 3.53
CA ARG A 138 20.04 -12.77 3.68
C ARG A 138 18.52 -12.99 3.66
N GLN A 139 17.99 -13.80 2.74
CA GLN A 139 16.58 -14.18 2.74
C GLN A 139 16.16 -14.83 4.06
N ALA A 140 16.95 -15.76 4.59
CA ALA A 140 16.67 -16.39 5.87
C ALA A 140 16.63 -15.38 7.02
N GLN A 141 17.57 -14.43 7.05
CA GLN A 141 17.60 -13.38 8.08
C GLN A 141 16.31 -12.54 8.12
N HIS A 142 15.73 -12.22 6.96
CA HIS A 142 14.53 -11.39 6.89
C HIS A 142 13.22 -12.18 6.95
N TRP A 143 13.19 -13.42 6.45
CA TRP A 143 11.95 -14.18 6.26
C TRP A 143 11.70 -15.27 7.30
N ASP A 144 12.76 -15.87 7.88
CA ASP A 144 12.59 -16.91 8.90
C ASP A 144 11.90 -16.41 10.18
N PRO A 145 12.14 -15.17 10.65
CA PRO A 145 11.38 -14.62 11.76
C PRO A 145 9.87 -14.55 11.49
N LEU A 146 9.46 -14.23 10.25
CA LEU A 146 8.05 -14.15 9.85
C LEU A 146 7.38 -15.53 9.87
N LEU A 147 8.09 -16.55 9.36
CA LEU A 147 7.61 -17.93 9.39
C LEU A 147 7.51 -18.47 10.82
N SER A 148 8.48 -18.12 11.66
CA SER A 148 8.47 -18.47 13.08
C SER A 148 7.31 -17.83 13.81
N TRP A 149 7.05 -16.55 13.54
CA TRP A 149 5.88 -15.83 14.06
C TRP A 149 4.58 -16.47 13.59
N ALA A 150 4.42 -16.77 12.30
CA ALA A 150 3.22 -17.41 11.78
C ALA A 150 2.92 -18.75 12.46
N ARG A 151 3.96 -19.54 12.67
CA ARG A 151 3.84 -20.83 13.39
C ARG A 151 3.44 -20.63 14.86
N GLN A 152 4.05 -19.66 15.56
CA GLN A 152 3.83 -19.45 16.99
C GLN A 152 2.53 -18.72 17.29
N ALA A 153 2.24 -17.63 16.55
CA ALA A 153 1.11 -16.76 16.81
C ALA A 153 -0.18 -17.22 16.12
N LEU A 154 -0.07 -17.75 14.88
CA LEU A 154 -1.24 -18.17 14.10
C LEU A 154 -1.40 -19.71 14.11
N GLY A 155 -0.38 -20.46 14.53
CA GLY A 155 -0.32 -21.91 14.37
C GLY A 155 -0.26 -22.33 12.90
N ALA A 156 0.13 -21.43 11.99
CA ALA A 156 0.23 -21.67 10.56
C ALA A 156 1.66 -22.11 10.21
N GLU A 157 1.82 -23.35 9.80
CA GLU A 157 3.12 -23.91 9.40
C GLU A 157 3.18 -24.05 7.88
N PHE A 158 3.99 -23.20 7.25
CA PHE A 158 4.16 -23.15 5.80
C PHE A 158 5.36 -23.96 5.34
N LYS A 159 5.29 -24.47 4.10
CA LYS A 159 6.38 -25.20 3.44
C LYS A 159 7.24 -24.24 2.63
N LEU A 160 8.55 -24.45 2.68
CA LEU A 160 9.51 -23.72 1.87
C LEU A 160 9.82 -24.46 0.57
N GLY A 161 10.02 -23.71 -0.51
CA GLY A 161 10.54 -24.17 -1.79
C GLY A 161 11.90 -23.57 -2.08
N ALA A 162 12.66 -24.19 -2.95
CA ALA A 162 13.88 -23.67 -3.53
C ALA A 162 13.62 -23.34 -5.01
N GLY A 163 14.19 -22.23 -5.48
CA GLY A 163 14.00 -21.77 -6.85
C GLY A 163 12.56 -21.35 -7.17
N VAL A 164 12.12 -21.64 -8.39
CA VAL A 164 10.82 -21.19 -8.93
C VAL A 164 9.75 -22.29 -8.96
N VAL A 165 10.03 -23.45 -8.39
CA VAL A 165 9.07 -24.58 -8.41
C VAL A 165 7.98 -24.34 -7.38
N HIS A 166 6.73 -24.34 -7.83
CA HIS A 166 5.58 -24.13 -6.94
C HIS A 166 5.49 -25.21 -5.85
N VAL A 167 5.31 -24.78 -4.61
CA VAL A 167 5.08 -25.65 -3.45
C VAL A 167 3.69 -25.42 -2.89
N ALA A 168 2.84 -26.43 -3.02
CA ALA A 168 1.50 -26.40 -2.47
C ALA A 168 1.53 -26.29 -0.94
N GLN A 169 0.89 -25.27 -0.40
CA GLN A 169 0.82 -25.01 1.03
C GLN A 169 -0.24 -25.91 1.70
N PRO A 170 -0.02 -26.31 2.96
CA PRO A 170 -1.00 -27.10 3.71
C PRO A 170 -2.31 -26.30 3.87
N ALA A 171 -3.45 -26.93 3.58
CA ALA A 171 -4.77 -26.28 3.72
C ALA A 171 -4.99 -25.74 5.16
N ALA A 172 -4.57 -26.51 6.17
CA ALA A 172 -4.66 -26.09 7.57
C ALA A 172 -3.85 -24.83 7.87
N ALA A 173 -2.68 -24.62 7.25
CA ALA A 173 -1.89 -23.40 7.44
C ALA A 173 -2.58 -22.20 6.78
N LEU A 174 -3.11 -22.39 5.57
CA LEU A 174 -3.89 -21.36 4.89
C LEU A 174 -5.15 -20.97 5.65
N ASP A 175 -5.88 -21.94 6.18
CA ASP A 175 -7.13 -21.71 6.93
C ASP A 175 -6.83 -20.92 8.22
N ARG A 176 -5.76 -21.26 8.94
CA ARG A 176 -5.32 -20.54 10.15
C ARG A 176 -4.88 -19.11 9.84
N ALA A 177 -4.10 -18.90 8.79
CA ALA A 177 -3.69 -17.56 8.38
C ALA A 177 -4.91 -16.73 7.91
N CYS A 178 -5.85 -17.34 7.19
CA CYS A 178 -7.09 -16.66 6.77
C CYS A 178 -8.03 -16.36 7.95
N ALA A 179 -8.03 -17.17 8.99
CA ALA A 179 -8.81 -16.89 10.22
C ALA A 179 -8.29 -15.63 10.96
N ALA A 180 -7.07 -15.19 10.70
CA ALA A 180 -6.50 -13.96 11.25
C ALA A 180 -6.81 -12.70 10.40
N LEU A 181 -7.56 -12.83 9.30
CA LEU A 181 -7.97 -11.68 8.49
C LEU A 181 -9.01 -10.83 9.24
N PRO A 182 -8.90 -9.50 9.17
CA PRO A 182 -9.87 -8.62 9.82
C PRO A 182 -11.20 -8.61 9.06
N HIS A 183 -12.30 -8.48 9.80
CA HIS A 183 -13.64 -8.30 9.25
C HIS A 183 -14.01 -6.83 9.02
N ASP A 184 -13.22 -5.91 9.56
CA ASP A 184 -13.39 -4.48 9.37
C ASP A 184 -12.93 -4.07 7.96
N PRO A 185 -13.76 -3.36 7.16
CA PRO A 185 -13.42 -3.01 5.79
C PRO A 185 -12.14 -2.17 5.65
N TRP A 186 -11.84 -1.31 6.63
CA TRP A 186 -10.67 -0.47 6.60
C TRP A 186 -9.38 -1.27 6.78
N ARG A 187 -9.35 -2.12 7.78
CA ARG A 187 -8.20 -3.01 8.01
C ARG A 187 -8.04 -4.01 6.88
N LEU A 188 -9.15 -4.60 6.42
CA LEU A 188 -9.11 -5.58 5.33
C LEU A 188 -8.61 -4.96 4.03
N GLY A 189 -9.09 -3.76 3.67
CA GLY A 189 -8.64 -3.05 2.47
C GLY A 189 -7.18 -2.60 2.56
N ALA A 190 -6.74 -2.15 3.73
CA ALA A 190 -5.33 -1.80 3.96
C ALA A 190 -4.42 -3.03 3.94
N LEU A 191 -4.87 -4.15 4.52
CA LEU A 191 -4.16 -5.43 4.46
C LEU A 191 -4.02 -5.93 3.03
N HIS A 192 -5.08 -5.85 2.24
CA HIS A 192 -5.04 -6.19 0.81
C HIS A 192 -4.07 -5.29 0.03
N ALA A 193 -4.10 -3.98 0.27
CA ALA A 193 -3.16 -3.05 -0.36
C ALA A 193 -1.71 -3.38 0.02
N ALA A 194 -1.42 -3.63 1.30
CA ALA A 194 -0.12 -4.07 1.75
C ALA A 194 0.30 -5.40 1.09
N THR A 195 -0.61 -6.38 1.02
CA THR A 195 -0.38 -7.68 0.37
C THR A 195 -0.01 -7.52 -1.10
N THR A 196 -0.75 -6.73 -1.87
CA THR A 196 -0.50 -6.55 -3.31
C THR A 196 0.77 -5.75 -3.60
N LEU A 197 1.10 -4.78 -2.75
CA LEU A 197 2.33 -3.99 -2.86
C LEU A 197 3.58 -4.79 -2.50
N THR A 198 3.47 -5.71 -1.53
CA THR A 198 4.58 -6.54 -1.06
C THR A 198 4.71 -7.86 -1.82
N GLY A 199 3.65 -8.33 -2.46
CA GLY A 199 3.58 -9.70 -2.99
C GLY A 199 3.50 -10.78 -1.90
N SER A 200 3.22 -10.38 -0.64
CA SER A 200 3.22 -11.27 0.51
C SER A 200 2.04 -10.98 1.46
N GLY A 201 1.13 -11.93 1.55
CA GLY A 201 0.07 -11.91 2.56
C GLY A 201 0.61 -12.13 3.98
N LEU A 202 1.70 -12.86 4.11
CA LEU A 202 2.30 -13.14 5.42
C LEU A 202 3.00 -11.92 6.01
N ILE A 203 3.73 -11.15 5.20
CA ILE A 203 4.33 -9.87 5.63
C ILE A 203 3.21 -8.88 6.02
N ALA A 204 2.14 -8.80 5.23
CA ALA A 204 1.02 -7.92 5.53
C ALA A 204 0.29 -8.33 6.83
N LEU A 205 0.09 -9.62 7.08
CA LEU A 205 -0.46 -10.14 8.35
C LEU A 205 0.47 -9.83 9.53
N ALA A 206 1.77 -10.02 9.38
CA ALA A 206 2.74 -9.71 10.43
C ALA A 206 2.72 -8.20 10.77
N LEU A 207 2.54 -7.33 9.76
CA LEU A 207 2.38 -5.91 9.96
C LEU A 207 1.07 -5.57 10.70
N LEU A 208 -0.05 -6.19 10.34
CA LEU A 208 -1.34 -6.03 11.01
C LEU A 208 -1.27 -6.39 12.50
N HIS A 209 -0.47 -7.40 12.84
CA HIS A 209 -0.30 -7.90 14.22
C HIS A 209 0.89 -7.28 14.96
N ASP A 210 1.50 -6.19 14.45
CA ASP A 210 2.68 -5.52 15.01
C ASP A 210 3.90 -6.47 15.23
N ALA A 211 3.96 -7.57 14.49
CA ALA A 211 5.09 -8.50 14.54
C ALA A 211 6.30 -8.00 13.74
N ILE A 212 6.09 -7.02 12.87
CA ILE A 212 7.13 -6.37 12.07
C ILE A 212 6.78 -4.88 11.91
N THR A 213 7.78 -4.01 11.84
CA THR A 213 7.56 -2.60 11.49
C THR A 213 7.39 -2.41 9.98
N ALA A 214 6.82 -1.27 9.57
CA ALA A 214 6.64 -0.97 8.14
C ALA A 214 7.98 -0.94 7.39
N GLU A 215 9.03 -0.40 7.99
CA GLU A 215 10.37 -0.31 7.42
C GLU A 215 10.99 -1.70 7.25
N ALA A 216 10.90 -2.55 8.29
CA ALA A 216 11.42 -3.90 8.23
C ALA A 216 10.64 -4.79 7.25
N ALA A 217 9.31 -4.60 7.16
CA ALA A 217 8.46 -5.25 6.16
C ALA A 217 8.88 -4.87 4.74
N TRP A 218 9.13 -3.57 4.50
CA TRP A 218 9.58 -3.08 3.20
C TRP A 218 10.97 -3.60 2.82
N GLN A 219 11.89 -3.70 3.79
CA GLN A 219 13.20 -4.32 3.57
C GLN A 219 13.07 -5.81 3.24
N ALA A 220 12.21 -6.54 3.96
CA ALA A 220 11.99 -7.96 3.73
C ALA A 220 11.47 -8.25 2.31
N VAL A 221 10.62 -7.38 1.77
CA VAL A 221 10.10 -7.51 0.39
C VAL A 221 11.19 -7.32 -0.67
N HIS A 222 12.18 -6.48 -0.41
CA HIS A 222 13.17 -6.06 -1.41
C HIS A 222 14.52 -6.77 -1.27
N VAL A 223 14.60 -7.85 -0.50
CA VAL A 223 15.86 -8.59 -0.27
C VAL A 223 16.55 -8.97 -1.58
N ASP A 224 15.78 -9.50 -2.54
CA ASP A 224 16.33 -9.95 -3.84
C ASP A 224 16.66 -8.77 -4.76
N GLU A 225 15.84 -7.73 -4.75
CA GLU A 225 16.11 -6.50 -5.51
C GLU A 225 17.36 -5.79 -4.97
N ASP A 226 17.49 -5.67 -3.65
CA ASP A 226 18.64 -5.04 -3.00
C ASP A 226 19.92 -5.82 -3.28
N TRP A 227 19.86 -7.15 -3.22
CA TRP A 227 20.96 -8.01 -3.63
C TRP A 227 21.38 -7.76 -5.08
N ASN A 228 20.41 -7.71 -6.00
CA ASN A 228 20.69 -7.47 -7.41
C ASN A 228 21.29 -6.07 -7.65
N MET A 229 20.78 -5.04 -6.95
CA MET A 229 21.33 -3.68 -7.05
C MET A 229 22.77 -3.59 -6.53
N GLU A 230 23.12 -4.31 -5.49
CA GLU A 230 24.49 -4.40 -4.96
C GLU A 230 25.45 -5.06 -5.96
N GLN A 231 25.00 -6.03 -6.73
CA GLN A 231 25.83 -6.74 -7.71
C GLN A 231 25.96 -6.02 -9.06
N TRP A 232 24.89 -5.39 -9.52
CA TRP A 232 24.76 -4.91 -10.90
C TRP A 232 24.53 -3.39 -11.02
N GLY A 233 24.42 -2.70 -9.89
CA GLY A 233 24.10 -1.27 -9.86
C GLY A 233 22.59 -1.01 -9.80
N SER A 234 22.25 0.27 -9.53
CA SER A 234 20.87 0.71 -9.38
C SER A 234 20.39 1.46 -10.63
N ASP A 235 19.12 1.24 -11.00
CA ASP A 235 18.41 2.04 -12.00
C ASP A 235 17.60 3.15 -11.31
N GLU A 236 17.82 4.39 -11.73
CA GLU A 236 17.14 5.58 -11.18
C GLU A 236 15.61 5.50 -11.35
N ILE A 237 15.13 4.95 -12.46
CA ILE A 237 13.69 4.80 -12.73
C ILE A 237 13.09 3.77 -11.77
N ALA A 238 13.80 2.65 -11.54
CA ALA A 238 13.39 1.62 -10.60
C ALA A 238 13.34 2.17 -9.17
N LEU A 239 14.33 2.96 -8.75
CA LEU A 239 14.36 3.62 -7.44
C LEU A 239 13.20 4.61 -7.26
N LYS A 240 12.91 5.43 -8.26
CA LYS A 240 11.75 6.35 -8.23
C LYS A 240 10.43 5.57 -8.08
N ARG A 241 10.26 4.50 -8.86
CA ARG A 241 9.08 3.62 -8.77
C ARG A 241 8.95 2.99 -7.38
N ARG A 242 10.06 2.49 -6.82
CA ARG A 242 10.12 1.94 -5.46
C ARG A 242 9.69 3.00 -4.42
N GLY A 243 10.13 4.25 -4.56
CA GLY A 243 9.73 5.36 -3.70
C GLY A 243 8.22 5.63 -3.73
N PHE A 244 7.59 5.62 -4.91
CA PHE A 244 6.13 5.77 -5.02
C PHE A 244 5.39 4.61 -4.36
N ARG A 245 5.82 3.37 -4.61
CA ARG A 245 5.23 2.18 -3.98
C ARG A 245 5.40 2.18 -2.46
N PHE A 246 6.52 2.70 -1.97
CA PHE A 246 6.75 2.85 -0.53
C PHE A 246 5.77 3.84 0.11
N ALA A 247 5.46 4.95 -0.55
CA ALA A 247 4.46 5.89 -0.07
C ALA A 247 3.06 5.24 0.00
N GLU A 248 2.69 4.43 -0.98
CA GLU A 248 1.43 3.67 -0.98
C GLU A 248 1.41 2.60 0.13
N PHE A 249 2.52 1.89 0.32
CA PHE A 249 2.67 0.92 1.39
C PHE A 249 2.57 1.57 2.78
N ASN A 250 3.21 2.72 2.97
CA ASN A 250 3.13 3.47 4.22
C ASN A 250 1.72 3.96 4.51
N ALA A 251 0.94 4.33 3.51
CA ALA A 251 -0.47 4.67 3.68
C ALA A 251 -1.27 3.46 4.20
N ALA A 252 -1.04 2.26 3.65
CA ALA A 252 -1.66 1.04 4.14
C ALA A 252 -1.20 0.69 5.57
N ALA A 253 0.10 0.76 5.84
CA ALA A 253 0.66 0.53 7.16
C ALA A 253 0.12 1.51 8.22
N LEU A 254 -0.08 2.77 7.85
CA LEU A 254 -0.69 3.78 8.73
C LEU A 254 -2.12 3.38 9.11
N VAL A 255 -2.95 2.93 8.15
CA VAL A 255 -4.31 2.47 8.44
C VAL A 255 -4.28 1.28 9.40
N LEU A 256 -3.43 0.28 9.16
CA LEU A 256 -3.33 -0.90 10.01
C LEU A 256 -2.92 -0.53 11.44
N ARG A 257 -1.93 0.35 11.59
CA ARG A 257 -1.42 0.78 12.89
C ARG A 257 -2.42 1.62 13.68
N THR A 258 -3.10 2.58 13.01
CA THR A 258 -3.97 3.55 13.69
C THR A 258 -5.31 2.97 14.15
N LEU A 259 -5.76 1.89 13.53
CA LEU A 259 -7.02 1.23 13.91
C LEU A 259 -6.86 0.18 15.02
N GLY A 260 -5.66 0.06 15.55
CA GLY A 260 -5.36 -0.78 16.71
C GLY A 260 -5.27 -2.28 16.39
N LYS A 261 -4.92 -3.06 17.42
CA LYS A 261 -4.81 -4.52 17.34
C LYS A 261 -6.20 -5.16 17.24
N LEU A 262 -6.24 -6.29 16.57
CA LEU A 262 -7.38 -7.21 16.56
C LEU A 262 -7.65 -7.77 17.94
#